data_dbe3ae3160cfe14e02e3c3a9dc7631ad
#
_entry.id   dbe3ae3160cfe14e02e3c3a9dc7631ad
#
_cell.length_a   1.000
_cell.length_b   1.000
_cell.length_c   1.000
_cell.angle_alpha   90.00
_cell.angle_beta   90.00
_cell.angle_gamma   90.00
#
_symmetry.space_group_name_H-M   'P 1'
#
loop_
_entity.id
_entity.type
_entity.pdbx_description
1 polymer ?
#
loop_
_entity_poly.entity_id
_entity_poly.type
_entity_poly.pdbx_seq_one_letter_code
_entity_poly.pdbx_strand_id
1 'polypeptide(L)'
;MTTLFDESPEWAGAVTDAGIPTWAMTQEGPAKRHRDTEAGEREASGRHTDPEALLGGLNTQQREAVIHEGGPLLIVAGAGSGKTRVLAHRIAYLLGHRGVLPGQILAITFTNKAAGEMRERVAGLVGPRAKAMWVMTFHSACVRILRREASKVGLKSNFSIYDATDSQRLMSLVLRDMDLDPKRYNPRAFSHQVSNLKNELVDEETYAARVGSEETGTHQERLLAEAYRTYQRRLRQANALDFDDLIMTTVNILQAFPDVAEHYRRRFRHILVDEYQDTNHAQYVLVRELVGGPGTSGYAADTPSVVPPGELVVVGDADQSIYAFRGATIRNIEEFEKDYPDARVILLEQNYRST
;
A
#
# COMPACT_ATOMS: atom_id res chain seq x y z
N MET A 1 -35.67 3.36 -14.44
CA MET A 1 -34.35 3.99 -14.29
C MET A 1 -33.75 3.38 -13.04
N THR A 2 -33.02 2.29 -13.23
CA THR A 2 -32.42 1.48 -12.15
C THR A 2 -31.09 2.14 -11.79
N THR A 3 -30.93 2.52 -10.55
CA THR A 3 -29.74 3.20 -10.03
C THR A 3 -28.56 2.22 -9.95
N LEU A 4 -27.51 2.54 -10.65
CA LEU A 4 -26.27 1.76 -10.84
C LEU A 4 -25.29 1.84 -9.64
N PHE A 5 -25.77 2.11 -8.41
CA PHE A 5 -24.92 2.37 -7.24
C PHE A 5 -25.43 1.71 -5.94
N ASP A 6 -26.09 0.55 -6.06
CA ASP A 6 -26.60 -0.17 -4.89
C ASP A 6 -25.89 -1.52 -4.67
N GLU A 7 -24.59 -1.58 -4.91
CA GLU A 7 -23.73 -2.66 -4.46
C GLU A 7 -22.72 -2.10 -3.46
N SER A 8 -22.88 -2.48 -2.20
CA SER A 8 -21.83 -2.34 -1.19
C SER A 8 -20.56 -2.93 -1.78
N PRO A 9 -19.41 -2.21 -1.70
CA PRO A 9 -18.19 -2.71 -2.31
C PRO A 9 -17.83 -4.06 -1.70
N GLU A 10 -17.65 -5.08 -2.52
CA GLU A 10 -17.29 -6.46 -2.13
C GLU A 10 -16.00 -6.60 -1.31
N TRP A 11 -15.25 -5.48 -1.11
CA TRP A 11 -14.08 -5.43 -0.24
C TRP A 11 -14.43 -5.39 1.26
N ALA A 12 -15.66 -5.06 1.61
CA ALA A 12 -16.15 -5.03 2.98
C ALA A 12 -16.45 -6.43 3.52
N GLY A 13 -15.60 -7.43 3.29
CA GLY A 13 -15.77 -8.76 3.88
C GLY A 13 -16.58 -8.71 5.17
N ALA A 14 -17.11 -9.78 5.72
CA ALA A 14 -18.00 -9.78 6.89
C ALA A 14 -17.56 -8.69 7.90
N VAL A 15 -18.43 -7.73 8.14
CA VAL A 15 -18.21 -6.66 9.11
C VAL A 15 -18.92 -7.02 10.40
N THR A 16 -18.37 -6.64 11.54
CA THR A 16 -19.04 -6.74 12.83
C THR A 16 -20.22 -5.75 12.89
N ASP A 17 -21.13 -5.91 13.86
CA ASP A 17 -22.25 -4.98 14.11
C ASP A 17 -21.80 -3.52 14.32
N ALA A 18 -20.51 -3.30 14.56
CA ALA A 18 -19.86 -1.99 14.65
C ALA A 18 -19.23 -1.51 13.32
N GLY A 19 -19.47 -2.20 12.19
CA GLY A 19 -18.95 -1.82 10.88
C GLY A 19 -17.45 -2.06 10.68
N ILE A 20 -16.81 -2.84 11.55
CA ILE A 20 -15.38 -3.13 11.47
C ILE A 20 -15.18 -4.42 10.66
N PRO A 21 -14.37 -4.42 9.60
CA PRO A 21 -14.05 -5.64 8.87
C PRO A 21 -13.47 -6.71 9.81
N THR A 22 -14.01 -7.93 9.78
CA THR A 22 -13.61 -9.02 10.70
C THR A 22 -12.13 -9.37 10.62
N TRP A 23 -11.48 -9.12 9.48
CA TRP A 23 -10.03 -9.28 9.32
C TRP A 23 -9.20 -8.30 10.18
N ALA A 24 -9.77 -7.15 10.58
CA ALA A 24 -9.12 -6.17 11.45
C ALA A 24 -9.17 -6.55 12.93
N MET A 25 -9.98 -7.56 13.29
CA MET A 25 -10.21 -8.01 14.66
C MET A 25 -9.42 -9.26 15.07
N THR A 26 -8.75 -9.95 14.15
CA THR A 26 -7.91 -11.11 14.49
C THR A 26 -6.61 -10.66 15.14
N GLN A 27 -6.66 -10.45 16.46
CA GLN A 27 -5.48 -10.42 17.31
C GLN A 27 -5.02 -11.86 17.54
N GLU A 28 -3.89 -12.25 16.99
CA GLU A 28 -3.14 -13.37 17.54
C GLU A 28 -2.59 -12.93 18.90
N GLY A 29 -3.25 -13.37 19.96
CA GLY A 29 -2.75 -13.26 21.33
C GLY A 29 -1.44 -14.04 21.51
N PRO A 30 -0.64 -13.75 22.55
CA PRO A 30 0.64 -14.39 22.76
C PRO A 30 0.47 -15.91 22.91
N ALA A 31 1.15 -16.66 22.05
CA ALA A 31 1.17 -18.12 22.06
C ALA A 31 1.61 -18.64 23.42
N LYS A 32 0.71 -19.33 24.12
CA LYS A 32 1.06 -20.15 25.29
C LYS A 32 1.99 -21.27 24.83
N ARG A 33 3.21 -21.27 25.37
CA ARG A 33 4.15 -22.37 25.24
C ARG A 33 3.55 -23.61 25.91
N HIS A 34 3.05 -24.56 25.15
CA HIS A 34 2.93 -25.95 25.60
C HIS A 34 4.20 -26.70 25.17
N ARG A 35 4.95 -27.11 26.15
CA ARG A 35 5.84 -28.26 26.06
C ARG A 35 4.94 -29.48 25.98
N ASP A 36 5.09 -30.30 24.98
CA ASP A 36 5.03 -31.75 25.14
C ASP A 36 5.54 -32.45 23.84
N THR A 37 6.59 -33.19 24.10
CA THR A 37 6.97 -34.53 23.60
C THR A 37 7.18 -34.80 22.12
N GLU A 38 8.41 -35.19 21.92
CA GLU A 38 8.99 -36.03 20.88
C GLU A 38 8.01 -37.10 20.35
N ALA A 39 7.62 -37.00 19.09
CA ALA A 39 7.37 -38.11 18.16
C ALA A 39 6.91 -37.52 16.81
N GLY A 40 7.75 -37.55 15.79
CA GLY A 40 7.31 -37.18 14.43
C GLY A 40 8.35 -36.49 13.57
N GLU A 41 9.62 -36.79 13.76
CA GLU A 41 10.61 -36.56 12.70
C GLU A 41 10.41 -37.57 11.59
N ARG A 42 9.49 -37.29 10.66
CA ARG A 42 9.46 -37.84 9.29
C ARG A 42 8.29 -37.18 8.55
N GLU A 43 8.62 -36.45 7.51
CA GLU A 43 7.74 -35.80 6.50
C GLU A 43 7.62 -34.28 6.55
N ALA A 44 8.72 -33.58 6.78
CA ALA A 44 8.91 -32.20 6.31
C ALA A 44 9.99 -32.16 5.24
N SER A 45 9.95 -33.05 4.26
CA SER A 45 10.65 -32.81 3.00
C SER A 45 9.89 -31.71 2.26
N GLY A 46 10.25 -30.46 2.53
CA GLY A 46 9.84 -29.34 1.67
C GLY A 46 10.17 -29.77 0.24
N ARG A 47 9.14 -29.92 -0.59
CA ARG A 47 9.33 -30.03 -2.04
C ARG A 47 10.09 -28.74 -2.41
N HIS A 48 11.41 -28.86 -2.58
CA HIS A 48 12.18 -27.89 -3.35
C HIS A 48 11.50 -27.89 -4.70
N THR A 49 10.73 -26.86 -4.99
CA THR A 49 10.14 -26.70 -6.31
C THR A 49 11.34 -26.58 -7.25
N ASP A 50 11.49 -27.55 -8.14
CA ASP A 50 12.56 -27.53 -9.12
C ASP A 50 12.52 -26.20 -9.86
N PRO A 51 13.60 -25.40 -9.85
CA PRO A 51 13.65 -24.12 -10.53
C PRO A 51 13.27 -24.22 -12.01
N GLU A 52 13.67 -25.29 -12.68
CA GLU A 52 13.33 -25.52 -14.08
C GLU A 52 11.82 -25.76 -14.25
N ALA A 53 11.17 -26.47 -13.34
CA ALA A 53 9.72 -26.67 -13.35
C ALA A 53 8.97 -25.35 -13.08
N LEU A 54 9.50 -24.50 -12.18
CA LEU A 54 8.94 -23.18 -11.87
C LEU A 54 9.05 -22.20 -13.05
N LEU A 55 10.17 -22.25 -13.78
CA LEU A 55 10.45 -21.37 -14.92
C LEU A 55 9.89 -21.94 -16.23
N GLY A 56 9.47 -23.19 -16.24
CA GLY A 56 8.84 -23.83 -17.37
C GLY A 56 7.55 -23.13 -17.78
N GLY A 57 7.35 -22.90 -19.08
CA GLY A 57 6.19 -22.22 -19.61
C GLY A 57 6.18 -20.69 -19.46
N LEU A 58 7.26 -20.09 -18.97
CA LEU A 58 7.52 -18.64 -19.06
C LEU A 58 8.27 -18.33 -20.35
N ASN A 59 7.92 -17.23 -21.02
CA ASN A 59 8.72 -16.72 -22.12
C ASN A 59 10.03 -16.08 -21.60
N THR A 60 10.92 -15.69 -22.50
CA THR A 60 12.25 -15.16 -22.16
C THR A 60 12.16 -13.94 -21.24
N GLN A 61 11.31 -12.97 -21.56
CA GLN A 61 11.15 -11.74 -20.77
C GLN A 61 10.52 -12.03 -19.39
N GLN A 62 9.51 -12.90 -19.36
CA GLN A 62 8.91 -13.32 -18.09
C GLN A 62 9.92 -14.05 -17.20
N ARG A 63 10.74 -14.96 -17.80
CA ARG A 63 11.80 -15.67 -17.08
C ARG A 63 12.85 -14.70 -16.55
N GLU A 64 13.31 -13.74 -17.36
CA GLU A 64 14.24 -12.68 -16.94
C GLU A 64 13.70 -11.89 -15.76
N ALA A 65 12.42 -11.47 -15.79
CA ALA A 65 11.79 -10.75 -14.69
C ALA A 65 11.67 -11.60 -13.41
N VAL A 66 11.43 -12.90 -13.53
CA VAL A 66 11.33 -13.81 -12.37
C VAL A 66 12.67 -14.02 -11.68
N ILE A 67 13.75 -14.20 -12.44
CA ILE A 67 15.08 -14.50 -11.89
C ILE A 67 15.91 -13.25 -11.55
N HIS A 68 15.46 -12.05 -11.94
CA HIS A 68 16.21 -10.82 -11.71
C HIS A 68 16.65 -10.68 -10.24
N GLU A 69 17.89 -10.26 -10.02
CA GLU A 69 18.49 -10.04 -8.71
C GLU A 69 19.10 -8.65 -8.61
N GLY A 70 19.08 -8.09 -7.40
CA GLY A 70 19.78 -6.85 -7.09
C GLY A 70 18.86 -5.63 -7.12
N GLY A 71 19.15 -4.66 -8.00
CA GLY A 71 18.51 -3.35 -8.03
C GLY A 71 17.00 -3.36 -8.35
N PRO A 72 16.37 -2.20 -8.33
CA PRO A 72 14.95 -2.08 -8.66
C PRO A 72 14.64 -2.58 -10.06
N LEU A 73 13.47 -3.21 -10.22
CA LEU A 73 12.96 -3.74 -11.48
C LEU A 73 11.62 -3.10 -11.81
N LEU A 74 11.53 -2.48 -12.98
CA LEU A 74 10.28 -2.03 -13.58
C LEU A 74 9.87 -3.02 -14.68
N ILE A 75 8.69 -3.59 -14.53
CA ILE A 75 8.07 -4.45 -15.55
C ILE A 75 6.95 -3.64 -16.21
N VAL A 76 7.14 -3.31 -17.48
CA VAL A 76 6.10 -2.65 -18.29
C VAL A 76 5.37 -3.72 -19.08
N ALA A 77 4.06 -3.79 -18.93
CA ALA A 77 3.30 -4.92 -19.41
C ALA A 77 1.91 -4.52 -19.85
N GLY A 78 1.55 -4.80 -21.09
CA GLY A 78 0.20 -4.57 -21.60
C GLY A 78 -0.85 -5.53 -21.03
N ALA A 79 -2.12 -5.29 -21.35
CA ALA A 79 -3.21 -6.16 -20.94
C ALA A 79 -2.99 -7.59 -21.45
N GLY A 80 -3.15 -8.60 -20.57
CA GLY A 80 -3.02 -10.00 -20.96
C GLY A 80 -1.60 -10.53 -21.12
N SER A 81 -0.56 -9.74 -20.84
CA SER A 81 0.85 -10.15 -20.91
C SER A 81 1.30 -11.08 -19.78
N GLY A 82 0.45 -11.33 -18.79
CA GLY A 82 0.76 -12.21 -17.66
C GLY A 82 1.42 -11.51 -16.46
N LYS A 83 1.20 -10.21 -16.25
CA LYS A 83 1.69 -9.42 -15.10
C LYS A 83 1.65 -10.17 -13.77
N THR A 84 0.44 -10.54 -13.32
CA THR A 84 0.24 -11.25 -12.05
C THR A 84 0.89 -12.64 -12.03
N ARG A 85 0.98 -13.31 -13.18
CA ARG A 85 1.69 -14.59 -13.30
C ARG A 85 3.19 -14.40 -13.03
N VAL A 86 3.81 -13.41 -13.62
CA VAL A 86 5.24 -13.10 -13.40
C VAL A 86 5.50 -12.79 -11.93
N LEU A 87 4.68 -11.96 -11.29
CA LEU A 87 4.81 -11.66 -9.85
C LEU A 87 4.68 -12.92 -8.98
N ALA A 88 3.68 -13.78 -9.25
CA ALA A 88 3.50 -15.02 -8.49
C ALA A 88 4.69 -15.97 -8.66
N HIS A 89 5.21 -16.14 -9.88
CA HIS A 89 6.40 -16.96 -10.15
C HIS A 89 7.65 -16.37 -9.52
N ARG A 90 7.82 -15.03 -9.53
CA ARG A 90 8.94 -14.38 -8.83
C ARG A 90 8.89 -14.63 -7.33
N ILE A 91 7.74 -14.47 -6.70
CA ILE A 91 7.58 -14.77 -5.27
C ILE A 91 7.92 -16.25 -5.00
N ALA A 92 7.42 -17.16 -5.84
CA ALA A 92 7.73 -18.58 -5.71
C ALA A 92 9.23 -18.87 -5.89
N TYR A 93 9.90 -18.18 -6.80
CA TYR A 93 11.34 -18.28 -7.02
C TYR A 93 12.14 -17.76 -5.80
N LEU A 94 11.74 -16.62 -5.24
CA LEU A 94 12.33 -16.07 -4.01
C LEU A 94 12.25 -17.07 -2.85
N LEU A 95 11.08 -17.65 -2.63
CA LEU A 95 10.83 -18.60 -1.54
C LEU A 95 11.48 -19.97 -1.75
N GLY A 96 11.43 -20.47 -2.98
CA GLY A 96 11.86 -21.83 -3.30
C GLY A 96 13.36 -21.94 -3.64
N HIS A 97 13.88 -20.98 -4.38
CA HIS A 97 15.25 -21.03 -4.91
C HIS A 97 16.21 -20.12 -4.13
N ARG A 98 15.81 -18.85 -3.88
CA ARG A 98 16.68 -17.91 -3.17
C ARG A 98 16.61 -18.05 -1.63
N GLY A 99 15.80 -18.95 -1.10
CA GLY A 99 15.70 -19.21 0.33
C GLY A 99 15.14 -18.03 1.14
N VAL A 100 14.45 -17.08 0.50
CA VAL A 100 13.86 -15.92 1.16
C VAL A 100 12.77 -16.38 2.11
N LEU A 101 12.75 -15.84 3.31
CA LEU A 101 11.71 -16.14 4.28
C LEU A 101 10.40 -15.44 3.90
N PRO A 102 9.24 -16.11 4.05
CA PRO A 102 7.94 -15.52 3.72
C PRO A 102 7.69 -14.16 4.40
N GLY A 103 8.14 -13.99 5.64
CA GLY A 103 8.01 -12.74 6.38
C GLY A 103 8.82 -11.56 5.82
N GLN A 104 9.75 -11.82 4.92
CA GLN A 104 10.57 -10.80 4.24
C GLN A 104 9.93 -10.29 2.94
N ILE A 105 8.78 -10.84 2.54
CA ILE A 105 8.09 -10.46 1.32
C ILE A 105 6.85 -9.63 1.65
N LEU A 106 6.75 -8.46 1.00
CA LEU A 106 5.57 -7.62 0.95
C LEU A 106 5.13 -7.49 -0.51
N ALA A 107 3.98 -8.06 -0.85
CA ALA A 107 3.36 -7.90 -2.15
C ALA A 107 2.10 -7.04 -2.02
N ILE A 108 2.05 -5.94 -2.74
CA ILE A 108 0.99 -4.95 -2.69
C ILE A 108 0.19 -5.01 -3.97
N THR A 109 -1.14 -5.03 -3.83
CA THR A 109 -2.11 -4.96 -4.93
C THR A 109 -3.14 -3.87 -4.64
N PHE A 110 -3.94 -3.51 -5.66
CA PHE A 110 -4.96 -2.47 -5.48
C PHE A 110 -6.24 -2.98 -4.82
N THR A 111 -6.59 -4.25 -5.01
CA THR A 111 -7.85 -4.81 -4.50
C THR A 111 -7.61 -6.06 -3.64
N ASN A 112 -8.49 -6.28 -2.67
CA ASN A 112 -8.45 -7.48 -1.85
C ASN A 112 -8.64 -8.76 -2.68
N LYS A 113 -9.42 -8.69 -3.76
CA LYS A 113 -9.59 -9.78 -4.71
C LYS A 113 -8.27 -10.14 -5.37
N ALA A 114 -7.56 -9.16 -5.95
CA ALA A 114 -6.25 -9.38 -6.55
C ALA A 114 -5.22 -9.92 -5.54
N ALA A 115 -5.23 -9.43 -4.29
CA ALA A 115 -4.40 -9.97 -3.23
C ALA A 115 -4.74 -11.44 -2.89
N GLY A 116 -6.02 -11.79 -2.88
CA GLY A 116 -6.50 -13.16 -2.71
C GLY A 116 -6.01 -14.08 -3.83
N GLU A 117 -6.25 -13.69 -5.08
CA GLU A 117 -5.82 -14.44 -6.26
C GLU A 117 -4.29 -14.62 -6.31
N MET A 118 -3.52 -13.59 -5.97
CA MET A 118 -2.06 -13.70 -5.89
C MET A 118 -1.62 -14.70 -4.82
N ARG A 119 -2.21 -14.65 -3.62
CA ARG A 119 -1.93 -15.62 -2.55
C ARG A 119 -2.22 -17.06 -2.97
N GLU A 120 -3.36 -17.30 -3.61
CA GLU A 120 -3.76 -18.63 -4.11
C GLU A 120 -2.78 -19.14 -5.16
N ARG A 121 -2.40 -18.29 -6.12
CA ARG A 121 -1.41 -18.65 -7.16
C ARG A 121 -0.06 -19.01 -6.55
N VAL A 122 0.44 -18.20 -5.62
CA VAL A 122 1.71 -18.48 -4.93
C VAL A 122 1.60 -19.76 -4.09
N ALA A 123 0.49 -19.94 -3.37
CA ALA A 123 0.25 -21.17 -2.59
C ALA A 123 0.20 -22.42 -3.46
N GLY A 124 -0.34 -22.30 -4.67
CA GLY A 124 -0.31 -23.39 -5.67
C GLY A 124 1.11 -23.76 -6.14
N LEU A 125 2.04 -22.79 -6.14
CA LEU A 125 3.42 -23.02 -6.57
C LEU A 125 4.33 -23.51 -5.43
N VAL A 126 4.20 -22.97 -4.21
CA VAL A 126 5.13 -23.24 -3.09
C VAL A 126 4.47 -23.81 -1.84
N GLY A 127 3.17 -24.08 -1.89
CA GLY A 127 2.41 -24.67 -0.80
C GLY A 127 2.12 -23.71 0.36
N PRO A 128 1.83 -24.25 1.58
CA PRO A 128 1.32 -23.48 2.72
C PRO A 128 2.25 -22.38 3.23
N ARG A 129 3.53 -22.43 2.89
CA ARG A 129 4.53 -21.41 3.27
C ARG A 129 4.12 -19.99 2.83
N ALA A 130 3.34 -19.91 1.74
CA ALA A 130 2.80 -18.64 1.23
C ALA A 130 1.93 -17.87 2.24
N LYS A 131 1.30 -18.54 3.22
CA LYS A 131 0.40 -17.92 4.19
C LYS A 131 1.07 -16.91 5.13
N ALA A 132 2.37 -17.02 5.35
CA ALA A 132 3.12 -16.14 6.25
C ALA A 132 3.59 -14.82 5.57
N MET A 133 3.41 -14.70 4.25
CA MET A 133 3.73 -13.47 3.51
C MET A 133 2.70 -12.36 3.76
N TRP A 134 3.12 -11.12 3.54
CA TRP A 134 2.22 -10.01 3.42
C TRP A 134 1.85 -9.82 1.94
N VAL A 135 0.68 -10.33 1.55
CA VAL A 135 0.07 -10.09 0.24
C VAL A 135 -1.25 -9.38 0.49
N MET A 136 -1.30 -8.08 0.27
CA MET A 136 -2.43 -7.25 0.68
C MET A 136 -2.49 -5.93 -0.09
N THR A 137 -3.55 -5.15 0.13
CA THR A 137 -3.64 -3.80 -0.44
C THR A 137 -2.79 -2.80 0.34
N PHE A 138 -2.51 -1.63 -0.26
CA PHE A 138 -1.86 -0.51 0.42
C PHE A 138 -2.51 -0.20 1.77
N HIS A 139 -3.82 0.01 1.79
CA HIS A 139 -4.56 0.33 3.00
C HIS A 139 -4.47 -0.77 4.06
N SER A 140 -4.56 -2.04 3.66
CA SER A 140 -4.43 -3.17 4.59
C SER A 140 -3.04 -3.24 5.22
N ALA A 141 -1.98 -2.96 4.45
CA ALA A 141 -0.62 -2.88 4.97
C ALA A 141 -0.47 -1.73 5.96
N CYS A 142 -0.98 -0.55 5.62
CA CYS A 142 -1.00 0.63 6.50
C CYS A 142 -1.74 0.37 7.80
N VAL A 143 -2.95 -0.20 7.74
CA VAL A 143 -3.71 -0.55 8.96
C VAL A 143 -2.90 -1.48 9.86
N ARG A 144 -2.24 -2.48 9.29
CA ARG A 144 -1.45 -3.44 10.07
C ARG A 144 -0.23 -2.80 10.72
N ILE A 145 0.42 -1.86 10.04
CA ILE A 145 1.52 -1.05 10.60
C ILE A 145 0.97 -0.12 11.68
N LEU A 146 -0.07 0.65 11.38
CA LEU A 146 -0.66 1.63 12.29
C LEU A 146 -1.19 1.01 13.58
N ARG A 147 -1.83 -0.18 13.51
CA ARG A 147 -2.28 -0.89 14.72
C ARG A 147 -1.14 -1.19 15.69
N ARG A 148 0.06 -1.36 15.18
CA ARG A 148 1.27 -1.62 15.98
C ARG A 148 1.93 -0.34 16.47
N GLU A 149 1.98 0.68 15.62
CA GLU A 149 2.74 1.92 15.84
C GLU A 149 1.85 3.11 16.31
N ALA A 150 0.55 2.89 16.53
CA ALA A 150 -0.45 3.93 16.82
C ALA A 150 -0.02 4.90 17.94
N SER A 151 0.62 4.39 18.98
CA SER A 151 1.07 5.19 20.12
C SER A 151 2.11 6.27 19.75
N LYS A 152 2.89 6.05 18.69
CA LYS A 152 3.89 7.02 18.21
C LYS A 152 3.26 8.34 17.75
N VAL A 153 2.00 8.31 17.31
CA VAL A 153 1.24 9.48 16.83
C VAL A 153 0.04 9.83 17.74
N GLY A 154 0.04 9.33 18.96
CA GLY A 154 -1.02 9.65 19.93
C GLY A 154 -2.37 8.96 19.67
N LEU A 155 -2.41 7.96 18.78
CA LEU A 155 -3.60 7.16 18.52
C LEU A 155 -3.63 5.93 19.43
N LYS A 156 -4.83 5.48 19.78
CA LYS A 156 -5.03 4.17 20.39
C LYS A 156 -5.02 3.10 19.29
N SER A 157 -4.49 1.91 19.59
CA SER A 157 -4.40 0.81 18.61
C SER A 157 -5.77 0.35 18.07
N ASN A 158 -6.86 0.60 18.80
CA ASN A 158 -8.24 0.29 18.40
C ASN A 158 -8.93 1.45 17.67
N PHE A 159 -8.20 2.32 16.98
CA PHE A 159 -8.78 3.43 16.23
C PHE A 159 -9.85 2.95 15.22
N SER A 160 -10.86 3.77 15.00
CA SER A 160 -11.90 3.53 13.99
C SER A 160 -11.42 3.95 12.60
N ILE A 161 -11.92 3.30 11.57
CA ILE A 161 -11.66 3.67 10.17
C ILE A 161 -12.96 4.20 9.61
N TYR A 162 -12.97 5.46 9.19
CA TYR A 162 -14.13 6.10 8.57
C TYR A 162 -14.13 5.77 7.07
N ASP A 163 -15.25 5.26 6.59
CA ASP A 163 -15.46 5.06 5.17
C ASP A 163 -15.82 6.37 4.45
N ALA A 164 -16.07 6.30 3.14
CA ALA A 164 -16.43 7.46 2.35
C ALA A 164 -17.72 8.14 2.84
N THR A 165 -18.70 7.36 3.34
CA THR A 165 -19.96 7.85 3.87
C THR A 165 -19.77 8.58 5.20
N ASP A 166 -18.98 7.98 6.10
CA ASP A 166 -18.65 8.57 7.40
C ASP A 166 -17.86 9.87 7.22
N SER A 167 -16.87 9.85 6.33
CA SER A 167 -16.05 11.02 6.01
C SER A 167 -16.86 12.17 5.44
N GLN A 168 -17.79 11.87 4.51
CA GLN A 168 -18.69 12.88 3.95
C GLN A 168 -19.68 13.43 4.99
N ARG A 169 -20.20 12.56 5.88
CA ARG A 169 -21.07 12.98 6.98
C ARG A 169 -20.31 13.90 7.93
N LEU A 170 -19.08 13.53 8.31
CA LEU A 170 -18.25 14.37 9.17
C LEU A 170 -17.98 15.74 8.53
N MET A 171 -17.62 15.77 7.24
CA MET A 171 -17.39 17.03 6.52
C MET A 171 -18.67 17.88 6.47
N SER A 172 -19.84 17.28 6.28
CA SER A 172 -21.13 18.00 6.32
C SER A 172 -21.38 18.65 7.68
N LEU A 173 -21.02 17.96 8.77
CA LEU A 173 -21.11 18.53 10.13
C LEU A 173 -20.11 19.67 10.33
N VAL A 174 -18.89 19.53 9.81
CA VAL A 174 -17.87 20.59 9.88
C VAL A 174 -18.33 21.86 9.18
N LEU A 175 -18.81 21.76 7.94
CA LEU A 175 -19.27 22.92 7.17
C LEU A 175 -20.52 23.59 7.80
N ARG A 176 -21.42 22.79 8.36
CA ARG A 176 -22.57 23.31 9.11
C ARG A 176 -22.13 24.12 10.33
N ASP A 177 -21.15 23.64 11.09
CA ASP A 177 -20.67 24.33 12.29
C ASP A 177 -19.83 25.57 11.96
N MET A 178 -19.39 25.71 10.71
CA MET A 178 -18.79 26.92 10.13
C MET A 178 -19.84 27.89 9.55
N ASP A 179 -21.13 27.61 9.75
CA ASP A 179 -22.26 28.39 9.21
C ASP A 179 -22.23 28.55 7.67
N LEU A 180 -21.70 27.54 6.96
CA LEU A 180 -21.62 27.53 5.51
C LEU A 180 -22.88 26.92 4.89
N ASP A 181 -23.50 27.61 3.95
CA ASP A 181 -24.68 27.12 3.21
C ASP A 181 -24.28 25.92 2.33
N PRO A 182 -24.87 24.72 2.54
CA PRO A 182 -24.54 23.51 1.77
C PRO A 182 -24.86 23.61 0.27
N LYS A 183 -25.75 24.54 -0.12
CA LYS A 183 -26.04 24.80 -1.55
C LYS A 183 -24.88 25.50 -2.25
N ARG A 184 -24.15 26.34 -1.53
CA ARG A 184 -22.98 27.08 -2.04
C ARG A 184 -21.68 26.32 -1.79
N TYR A 185 -21.55 25.65 -0.65
CA TYR A 185 -20.36 24.93 -0.20
C TYR A 185 -20.68 23.44 -0.07
N ASN A 186 -20.49 22.70 -1.17
CA ASN A 186 -20.81 21.29 -1.23
C ASN A 186 -19.84 20.45 -0.39
N PRO A 187 -20.31 19.70 0.64
CA PRO A 187 -19.44 18.87 1.48
C PRO A 187 -18.64 17.83 0.69
N ARG A 188 -19.22 17.28 -0.38
CA ARG A 188 -18.51 16.32 -1.24
C ARG A 188 -17.32 16.96 -1.94
N ALA A 189 -17.44 18.21 -2.40
CA ALA A 189 -16.35 18.95 -3.02
C ALA A 189 -15.22 19.22 -2.03
N PHE A 190 -15.55 19.61 -0.79
CA PHE A 190 -14.55 19.80 0.28
C PHE A 190 -13.86 18.48 0.63
N SER A 191 -14.62 17.39 0.81
CA SER A 191 -14.04 16.07 1.06
C SER A 191 -13.06 15.64 -0.05
N HIS A 192 -13.43 15.88 -1.30
CA HIS A 192 -12.56 15.55 -2.44
C HIS A 192 -11.27 16.40 -2.44
N GLN A 193 -11.37 17.69 -2.14
CA GLN A 193 -10.18 18.56 -2.05
C GLN A 193 -9.26 18.14 -0.89
N VAL A 194 -9.82 17.79 0.27
CA VAL A 194 -9.06 17.27 1.41
C VAL A 194 -8.39 15.95 1.05
N SER A 195 -9.10 15.04 0.38
CA SER A 195 -8.54 13.77 -0.10
C SER A 195 -7.35 14.01 -1.05
N ASN A 196 -7.48 14.95 -2.00
CA ASN A 196 -6.38 15.29 -2.90
C ASN A 196 -5.16 15.83 -2.14
N LEU A 197 -5.36 16.70 -1.14
CA LEU A 197 -4.26 17.19 -0.31
C LEU A 197 -3.57 16.06 0.45
N LYS A 198 -4.31 15.14 1.05
CA LYS A 198 -3.77 13.97 1.74
C LYS A 198 -2.99 13.04 0.80
N ASN A 199 -3.51 12.83 -0.40
CA ASN A 199 -2.85 12.02 -1.44
C ASN A 199 -1.54 12.65 -1.93
N GLU A 200 -1.39 13.98 -1.81
CA GLU A 200 -0.14 14.72 -2.04
C GLU A 200 0.69 14.92 -0.73
N LEU A 201 0.35 14.23 0.36
CA LEU A 201 1.00 14.33 1.68
C LEU A 201 1.01 15.75 2.26
N VAL A 202 0.02 16.55 1.93
CA VAL A 202 -0.17 17.91 2.48
C VAL A 202 -1.16 17.83 3.64
N ASP A 203 -0.66 17.96 4.87
CA ASP A 203 -1.48 17.99 6.07
C ASP A 203 -2.20 19.34 6.25
N GLU A 204 -3.12 19.39 7.20
CA GLU A 204 -3.95 20.58 7.47
C GLU A 204 -3.16 21.80 7.92
N GLU A 205 -2.04 21.60 8.62
CA GLU A 205 -1.20 22.70 9.08
C GLU A 205 -0.32 23.24 7.95
N THR A 206 0.27 22.33 7.17
CA THR A 206 1.06 22.69 5.97
C THR A 206 0.21 23.43 4.95
N TYR A 207 -1.03 22.95 4.69
CA TYR A 207 -1.94 23.62 3.77
C TYR A 207 -2.34 25.01 4.28
N ALA A 208 -2.70 25.13 5.55
CA ALA A 208 -3.08 26.39 6.13
C ALA A 208 -1.93 27.40 6.19
N ALA A 209 -0.68 26.95 6.45
CA ALA A 209 0.50 27.80 6.39
C ALA A 209 0.75 28.33 4.97
N ARG A 210 0.57 27.45 3.96
CA ARG A 210 0.69 27.84 2.54
C ARG A 210 -0.31 28.92 2.16
N VAL A 211 -1.60 28.70 2.47
CA VAL A 211 -2.67 29.67 2.19
C VAL A 211 -2.49 30.98 2.97
N GLY A 212 -1.98 30.91 4.21
CA GLY A 212 -1.76 32.09 5.05
C GLY A 212 -0.52 32.92 4.66
N SER A 213 0.49 32.29 4.02
CA SER A 213 1.71 32.96 3.56
C SER A 213 1.55 33.64 2.19
N GLU A 214 0.58 33.24 1.41
CA GLU A 214 0.29 33.83 0.11
C GLU A 214 -0.64 35.03 0.27
N GLU A 215 -0.20 36.23 -0.06
CA GLU A 215 -1.02 37.45 -0.11
C GLU A 215 -2.24 37.27 -1.06
N THR A 216 -2.19 36.24 -1.90
CA THR A 216 -3.18 35.90 -2.94
C THR A 216 -4.16 34.78 -2.55
N GLY A 217 -4.05 34.21 -1.37
CA GLY A 217 -4.94 33.13 -0.93
C GLY A 217 -6.42 33.53 -1.07
N THR A 218 -7.17 32.76 -1.84
CA THR A 218 -8.60 33.03 -2.08
C THR A 218 -9.44 32.79 -0.82
N HIS A 219 -10.59 33.42 -0.74
CA HIS A 219 -11.54 33.18 0.34
C HIS A 219 -11.92 31.69 0.44
N GLN A 220 -12.06 31.01 -0.69
CA GLN A 220 -12.41 29.57 -0.72
C GLN A 220 -11.28 28.69 -0.17
N GLU A 221 -10.01 28.99 -0.47
CA GLU A 221 -8.85 28.26 0.07
C GLU A 221 -8.73 28.43 1.59
N ARG A 222 -9.02 29.62 2.11
CA ARG A 222 -9.05 29.84 3.56
C ARG A 222 -10.16 29.06 4.25
N LEU A 223 -11.36 28.99 3.66
CA LEU A 223 -12.44 28.15 4.16
C LEU A 223 -12.09 26.66 4.11
N LEU A 224 -11.43 26.21 3.04
CA LEU A 224 -10.97 24.84 2.95
C LEU A 224 -9.92 24.51 4.02
N ALA A 225 -8.97 25.41 4.28
CA ALA A 225 -7.95 25.23 5.31
C ALA A 225 -8.59 25.12 6.71
N GLU A 226 -9.57 25.98 7.03
CA GLU A 226 -10.32 25.91 8.29
C GLU A 226 -11.15 24.61 8.40
N ALA A 227 -11.84 24.23 7.33
CA ALA A 227 -12.62 23.00 7.27
C ALA A 227 -11.70 21.76 7.45
N TYR A 228 -10.55 21.73 6.79
CA TYR A 228 -9.59 20.62 6.89
C TYR A 228 -9.05 20.50 8.32
N ARG A 229 -8.60 21.59 8.94
CA ARG A 229 -8.18 21.60 10.35
C ARG A 229 -9.25 21.08 11.30
N THR A 230 -10.49 21.53 11.11
CA THR A 230 -11.62 21.12 11.96
C THR A 230 -11.97 19.66 11.75
N TYR A 231 -11.94 19.17 10.49
CA TYR A 231 -12.15 17.79 10.11
C TYR A 231 -11.12 16.86 10.79
N GLN A 232 -9.83 17.17 10.66
CA GLN A 232 -8.75 16.37 11.26
C GLN A 232 -8.78 16.39 12.79
N ARG A 233 -9.10 17.54 13.39
CA ARG A 233 -9.28 17.64 14.85
C ARG A 233 -10.39 16.69 15.34
N ARG A 234 -11.51 16.61 14.64
CA ARG A 234 -12.63 15.71 14.99
C ARG A 234 -12.28 14.25 14.82
N LEU A 235 -11.59 13.89 13.75
CA LEU A 235 -11.09 12.52 13.58
C LEU A 235 -10.16 12.14 14.74
N ARG A 236 -9.21 12.99 15.13
CA ARG A 236 -8.34 12.75 16.28
C ARG A 236 -9.12 12.60 17.58
N GLN A 237 -10.11 13.45 17.83
CA GLN A 237 -10.96 13.36 19.04
C GLN A 237 -11.76 12.06 19.07
N ALA A 238 -12.22 11.57 17.93
CA ALA A 238 -12.93 10.29 17.81
C ALA A 238 -11.99 9.08 17.82
N ASN A 239 -10.68 9.27 17.90
CA ASN A 239 -9.68 8.22 17.68
C ASN A 239 -9.96 7.47 16.37
N ALA A 240 -10.12 8.22 15.30
CA ALA A 240 -10.46 7.70 13.97
C ALA A 240 -9.51 8.22 12.90
N LEU A 241 -9.39 7.46 11.84
CA LEU A 241 -8.70 7.80 10.60
C LEU A 241 -9.64 7.56 9.43
N ASP A 242 -9.59 8.39 8.39
CA ASP A 242 -10.20 8.05 7.11
C ASP A 242 -9.24 7.22 6.24
N PHE A 243 -9.68 6.84 5.03
CA PHE A 243 -8.85 6.00 4.15
C PHE A 243 -7.54 6.68 3.72
N ASP A 244 -7.58 7.97 3.42
CA ASP A 244 -6.38 8.71 3.01
C ASP A 244 -5.42 8.89 4.18
N ASP A 245 -5.95 9.08 5.40
CA ASP A 245 -5.14 9.14 6.63
C ASP A 245 -4.36 7.86 6.87
N LEU A 246 -4.87 6.69 6.48
CA LEU A 246 -4.16 5.42 6.69
C LEU A 246 -2.80 5.44 6.00
N ILE A 247 -2.73 5.94 4.77
CA ILE A 247 -1.48 6.02 4.01
C ILE A 247 -0.64 7.19 4.52
N MET A 248 -1.22 8.39 4.59
CA MET A 248 -0.49 9.59 5.00
C MET A 248 0.12 9.45 6.40
N THR A 249 -0.64 8.93 7.38
CA THR A 249 -0.15 8.73 8.75
C THR A 249 0.95 7.66 8.80
N THR A 250 0.85 6.61 7.98
CA THR A 250 1.93 5.60 7.90
C THR A 250 3.21 6.22 7.35
N VAL A 251 3.11 7.01 6.29
CA VAL A 251 4.27 7.75 5.74
C VAL A 251 4.87 8.66 6.79
N ASN A 252 4.04 9.46 7.48
CA ASN A 252 4.50 10.37 8.53
C ASN A 252 5.23 9.62 9.66
N ILE A 253 4.74 8.46 10.08
CA ILE A 253 5.44 7.63 11.10
C ILE A 253 6.79 7.16 10.58
N LEU A 254 6.86 6.64 9.36
CA LEU A 254 8.12 6.16 8.79
C LEU A 254 9.14 7.28 8.63
N GLN A 255 8.69 8.50 8.31
CA GLN A 255 9.56 9.67 8.16
C GLN A 255 9.99 10.27 9.50
N ALA A 256 9.09 10.31 10.49
CA ALA A 256 9.36 10.93 11.78
C ALA A 256 10.12 10.02 12.75
N PHE A 257 10.02 8.69 12.58
CA PHE A 257 10.61 7.69 13.48
C PHE A 257 11.54 6.74 12.73
N PRO A 258 12.84 7.08 12.59
CA PRO A 258 13.81 6.25 11.87
C PRO A 258 13.93 4.82 12.37
N ASP A 259 13.74 4.58 13.67
CA ASP A 259 13.72 3.26 14.29
C ASP A 259 12.58 2.38 13.76
N VAL A 260 11.41 2.98 13.54
CA VAL A 260 10.25 2.30 12.95
C VAL A 260 10.52 1.99 11.47
N ALA A 261 11.01 2.98 10.71
CA ALA A 261 11.35 2.77 9.31
C ALA A 261 12.38 1.66 9.15
N GLU A 262 13.45 1.66 9.95
CA GLU A 262 14.48 0.62 9.94
C GLU A 262 13.91 -0.76 10.27
N HIS A 263 13.01 -0.85 11.28
CA HIS A 263 12.34 -2.10 11.62
C HIS A 263 11.63 -2.72 10.42
N TYR A 264 10.85 -1.93 9.67
CA TYR A 264 10.12 -2.43 8.51
C TYR A 264 11.04 -2.69 7.31
N ARG A 265 12.11 -1.93 7.09
CA ARG A 265 13.14 -2.19 6.06
C ARG A 265 13.91 -3.49 6.33
N ARG A 266 14.24 -3.79 7.59
CA ARG A 266 14.83 -5.08 7.97
C ARG A 266 13.86 -6.22 7.73
N ARG A 267 12.58 -6.00 7.96
CA ARG A 267 11.53 -6.99 7.77
C ARG A 267 11.26 -7.25 6.28
N PHE A 268 10.99 -6.21 5.51
CA PHE A 268 10.60 -6.34 4.10
C PHE A 268 11.79 -6.13 3.18
N ARG A 269 12.45 -7.24 2.86
CA ARG A 269 13.61 -7.22 1.97
C ARG A 269 13.24 -7.32 0.49
N HIS A 270 12.00 -7.77 0.19
CA HIS A 270 11.46 -7.91 -1.16
C HIS A 270 10.06 -7.28 -1.18
N ILE A 271 9.95 -6.18 -1.91
CA ILE A 271 8.69 -5.43 -2.07
C ILE A 271 8.27 -5.52 -3.53
N LEU A 272 7.05 -6.00 -3.75
CA LEU A 272 6.47 -6.15 -5.07
C LEU A 272 5.18 -5.33 -5.12
N VAL A 273 5.01 -4.51 -6.17
CA VAL A 273 3.82 -3.67 -6.34
C VAL A 273 3.21 -3.98 -7.71
N ASP A 274 1.95 -4.43 -7.70
CA ASP A 274 1.15 -4.66 -8.90
C ASP A 274 0.37 -3.39 -9.27
N GLU A 275 0.04 -3.24 -10.55
CA GLU A 275 -0.70 -2.08 -11.13
C GLU A 275 -0.11 -0.72 -10.70
N TYR A 276 1.20 -0.60 -10.79
CA TYR A 276 1.94 0.57 -10.29
C TYR A 276 1.54 1.89 -10.95
N GLN A 277 1.02 1.86 -12.18
CA GLN A 277 0.49 3.04 -12.87
C GLN A 277 -0.70 3.68 -12.15
N ASP A 278 -1.40 2.93 -11.29
CA ASP A 278 -2.58 3.39 -10.56
C ASP A 278 -2.24 3.99 -9.18
N THR A 279 -0.95 4.03 -8.81
CA THR A 279 -0.49 4.60 -7.54
C THR A 279 -0.61 6.12 -7.53
N ASN A 280 -0.90 6.69 -6.35
CA ASN A 280 -0.81 8.13 -6.11
C ASN A 280 0.52 8.49 -5.42
N HIS A 281 0.78 9.79 -5.23
CA HIS A 281 2.03 10.26 -4.63
C HIS A 281 2.26 9.70 -3.21
N ALA A 282 1.24 9.67 -2.35
CA ALA A 282 1.38 9.13 -1.00
C ALA A 282 1.74 7.63 -0.99
N GLN A 283 1.16 6.84 -1.89
CA GLN A 283 1.48 5.42 -2.08
C GLN A 283 2.91 5.23 -2.61
N TYR A 284 3.32 6.07 -3.55
CA TYR A 284 4.69 6.08 -4.05
C TYR A 284 5.70 6.35 -2.92
N VAL A 285 5.49 7.41 -2.13
CA VAL A 285 6.37 7.73 -1.01
C VAL A 285 6.38 6.63 0.04
N LEU A 286 5.22 6.00 0.33
CA LEU A 286 5.15 4.86 1.23
C LEU A 286 6.06 3.70 0.78
N VAL A 287 5.99 3.33 -0.49
CA VAL A 287 6.84 2.27 -1.06
C VAL A 287 8.31 2.66 -0.94
N ARG A 288 8.67 3.90 -1.29
CA ARG A 288 10.03 4.41 -1.19
C ARG A 288 10.58 4.37 0.24
N GLU A 289 9.78 4.78 1.23
CA GLU A 289 10.18 4.72 2.64
C GLU A 289 10.37 3.28 3.14
N LEU A 290 9.57 2.34 2.68
CA LEU A 290 9.68 0.92 3.03
C LEU A 290 10.89 0.23 2.35
N VAL A 291 11.20 0.60 1.12
CA VAL A 291 12.39 0.09 0.39
C VAL A 291 13.67 0.61 1.03
N GLY A 292 13.68 1.89 1.37
CA GLY A 292 14.87 2.59 1.88
C GLY A 292 15.82 3.02 0.76
N GLY A 293 16.91 3.66 1.15
CA GLY A 293 17.92 4.16 0.22
C GLY A 293 18.08 5.68 0.28
N PRO A 294 18.86 6.26 -0.62
CA PRO A 294 19.12 7.70 -0.64
C PRO A 294 17.81 8.52 -0.65
N GLY A 295 17.77 9.56 0.16
CA GLY A 295 16.60 10.46 0.26
C GLY A 295 15.44 9.92 1.08
N THR A 296 15.55 8.74 1.72
CA THR A 296 14.56 8.24 2.68
C THR A 296 14.94 8.55 4.12
N SER A 297 13.96 8.50 5.02
CA SER A 297 14.15 8.78 6.44
C SER A 297 15.22 7.89 7.08
N GLY A 298 16.11 8.50 7.86
CA GLY A 298 17.18 7.78 8.58
C GLY A 298 18.28 7.23 7.67
N TYR A 299 18.24 7.48 6.36
CA TYR A 299 19.32 7.14 5.45
C TYR A 299 20.34 8.28 5.40
N ALA A 300 21.49 8.07 6.01
CA ALA A 300 22.65 8.95 5.84
C ALA A 300 23.75 8.13 5.19
N ALA A 301 24.28 8.60 4.06
CA ALA A 301 25.30 7.89 3.27
C ALA A 301 26.55 7.50 4.08
N ASP A 302 26.86 8.25 5.13
CA ASP A 302 28.05 8.08 5.97
C ASP A 302 27.80 7.22 7.23
N THR A 303 26.61 6.63 7.39
CA THR A 303 26.28 5.83 8.59
C THR A 303 26.46 4.34 8.32
N PRO A 304 27.42 3.66 8.97
CA PRO A 304 27.76 2.25 8.70
C PRO A 304 26.65 1.23 9.06
N SER A 305 25.64 1.64 9.80
CA SER A 305 24.56 0.77 10.31
C SER A 305 23.28 0.79 9.49
N VAL A 306 23.28 1.44 8.35
CA VAL A 306 22.07 1.58 7.52
C VAL A 306 21.71 0.25 6.88
N VAL A 307 20.44 -0.14 7.01
CA VAL A 307 19.91 -1.29 6.28
C VAL A 307 19.99 -0.99 4.78
N PRO A 308 20.68 -1.82 3.98
CA PRO A 308 20.73 -1.60 2.55
C PRO A 308 19.31 -1.60 1.97
N PRO A 309 19.07 -0.89 0.86
CA PRO A 309 17.76 -0.87 0.21
C PRO A 309 17.22 -2.28 -0.05
N GLY A 310 15.91 -2.45 0.10
CA GLY A 310 15.23 -3.69 -0.26
C GLY A 310 15.16 -3.84 -1.79
N GLU A 311 15.00 -5.06 -2.28
CA GLU A 311 14.69 -5.30 -3.69
C GLU A 311 13.26 -4.85 -3.98
N LEU A 312 13.10 -3.92 -4.93
CA LEU A 312 11.82 -3.39 -5.37
C LEU A 312 11.49 -3.93 -6.77
N VAL A 313 10.29 -4.46 -6.92
CA VAL A 313 9.73 -4.83 -8.22
C VAL A 313 8.39 -4.15 -8.38
N VAL A 314 8.26 -3.34 -9.41
CA VAL A 314 6.99 -2.71 -9.77
C VAL A 314 6.53 -3.21 -11.14
N VAL A 315 5.25 -3.48 -11.26
CA VAL A 315 4.61 -3.91 -12.50
C VAL A 315 3.52 -2.93 -12.84
N GLY A 316 3.57 -2.38 -14.04
CA GLY A 316 2.62 -1.40 -14.51
C GLY A 316 2.33 -1.54 -15.99
N ASP A 317 1.23 -0.89 -16.40
CA ASP A 317 0.80 -0.80 -17.76
C ASP A 317 0.66 0.69 -18.14
N ALA A 318 1.54 1.16 -19.02
CA ALA A 318 1.54 2.56 -19.46
C ALA A 318 0.24 2.96 -20.16
N ASP A 319 -0.45 2.00 -20.80
CA ASP A 319 -1.66 2.24 -21.59
C ASP A 319 -2.97 2.16 -20.76
N GLN A 320 -2.90 1.65 -19.51
CA GLN A 320 -4.08 1.37 -18.68
C GLN A 320 -4.24 2.27 -17.44
N SER A 321 -3.67 3.46 -17.41
CA SER A 321 -3.89 4.41 -16.29
C SER A 321 -5.34 4.91 -16.28
N ILE A 322 -6.26 4.10 -15.75
CA ILE A 322 -7.70 4.39 -15.67
C ILE A 322 -8.09 5.14 -14.38
N TYR A 323 -7.20 5.20 -13.38
CA TYR A 323 -7.44 5.83 -12.09
C TYR A 323 -6.86 7.24 -11.96
N ALA A 324 -6.67 7.95 -13.08
CA ALA A 324 -6.20 9.34 -13.09
C ALA A 324 -7.04 10.27 -12.18
N PHE A 325 -8.34 9.97 -12.00
CA PHE A 325 -9.24 10.70 -11.12
C PHE A 325 -8.91 10.56 -9.61
N ARG A 326 -8.04 9.60 -9.23
CA ARG A 326 -7.52 9.43 -7.85
C ARG A 326 -6.09 9.94 -7.69
N GLY A 327 -5.61 10.77 -8.63
CA GLY A 327 -4.24 11.29 -8.62
C GLY A 327 -3.20 10.30 -9.14
N ALA A 328 -3.63 9.16 -9.71
CA ALA A 328 -2.74 8.27 -10.44
C ALA A 328 -2.30 8.95 -11.73
N THR A 329 -1.01 8.96 -12.00
CA THR A 329 -0.44 9.63 -13.18
C THR A 329 0.70 8.80 -13.78
N ILE A 330 0.92 8.92 -15.08
CA ILE A 330 2.13 8.45 -15.77
C ILE A 330 3.39 8.97 -15.07
N ARG A 331 3.28 10.11 -14.39
CA ARG A 331 4.28 10.74 -13.55
C ARG A 331 4.96 9.75 -12.58
N ASN A 332 4.24 8.77 -12.02
CA ASN A 332 4.84 7.82 -11.09
C ASN A 332 5.82 6.85 -11.76
N ILE A 333 5.60 6.52 -13.03
CA ILE A 333 6.57 5.72 -13.81
C ILE A 333 7.80 6.58 -14.13
N GLU A 334 7.59 7.84 -14.54
CA GLU A 334 8.68 8.79 -14.80
C GLU A 334 9.46 9.13 -13.51
N GLU A 335 8.78 9.30 -12.39
CA GLU A 335 9.42 9.50 -11.08
C GLU A 335 10.19 8.25 -10.64
N PHE A 336 9.67 7.06 -10.91
CA PHE A 336 10.40 5.82 -10.63
C PHE A 336 11.73 5.74 -11.39
N GLU A 337 11.74 6.04 -12.69
CA GLU A 337 12.96 6.04 -13.50
C GLU A 337 13.95 7.12 -13.03
N LYS A 338 13.44 8.26 -12.57
CA LYS A 338 14.27 9.35 -12.02
C LYS A 338 14.89 8.99 -10.67
N ASP A 339 14.13 8.37 -9.77
CA ASP A 339 14.59 8.00 -8.42
C ASP A 339 15.44 6.72 -8.43
N TYR A 340 15.24 5.88 -9.44
CA TYR A 340 15.97 4.62 -9.64
C TYR A 340 16.61 4.57 -11.03
N PRO A 341 17.61 5.42 -11.32
CA PRO A 341 18.22 5.49 -12.65
C PRO A 341 18.91 4.18 -13.10
N ASP A 342 19.30 3.36 -12.13
CA ASP A 342 19.91 2.05 -12.38
C ASP A 342 18.88 0.91 -12.43
N ALA A 343 17.58 1.22 -12.42
CA ALA A 343 16.54 0.21 -12.47
C ALA A 343 16.58 -0.56 -13.81
N ARG A 344 16.43 -1.88 -13.71
CA ARG A 344 16.22 -2.71 -14.89
C ARG A 344 14.79 -2.53 -15.38
N VAL A 345 14.61 -2.27 -16.66
CA VAL A 345 13.30 -2.21 -17.31
C VAL A 345 13.12 -3.45 -18.18
N ILE A 346 12.01 -4.17 -17.99
CA ILE A 346 11.65 -5.35 -18.80
C ILE A 346 10.26 -5.12 -19.39
N LEU A 347 10.15 -5.28 -20.71
CA LEU A 347 8.89 -5.15 -21.46
C LEU A 347 8.27 -6.53 -21.69
N LEU A 348 7.01 -6.72 -21.27
CA LEU A 348 6.23 -7.92 -21.56
C LEU A 348 5.28 -7.64 -22.74
N GLU A 349 5.78 -7.89 -23.94
CA GLU A 349 5.06 -7.56 -25.18
C GLU A 349 4.07 -8.63 -25.64
N GLN A 350 4.28 -9.90 -25.24
CA GLN A 350 3.45 -11.01 -25.71
C GLN A 350 2.11 -11.05 -24.98
N ASN A 351 1.02 -10.86 -25.75
CA ASN A 351 -0.34 -10.97 -25.24
C ASN A 351 -0.84 -12.43 -25.31
N TYR A 352 -1.28 -12.99 -24.18
CA TYR A 352 -1.80 -14.35 -24.07
C TYR A 352 -3.34 -14.41 -23.93
N ARG A 353 -4.00 -13.24 -23.93
CA ARG A 353 -5.45 -13.12 -23.66
C ARG A 353 -6.29 -13.00 -24.93
N SER A 354 -5.70 -12.51 -26.00
CA SER A 354 -6.36 -12.32 -27.29
C SER A 354 -5.78 -13.33 -28.28
N THR A 355 -6.48 -14.41 -28.52
CA THR A 355 -6.33 -15.27 -29.71
C THR A 355 -7.40 -14.92 -30.71
#